data_17d5289194bd80d1811bf0c6ff2af4b0
#
_entry.id   17d5289194bd80d1811bf0c6ff2af4b0
#
_cell.length_a   1.000
_cell.length_b   1.000
_cell.length_c   1.000
_cell.angle_alpha   90.00
_cell.angle_beta   90.00
_cell.angle_gamma   90.00
#
_symmetry.space_group_name_H-M   'P 1'
#
loop_
_entity.id
_entity.type
_entity.pdbx_description
1 polymer ?
#
loop_
_entity_poly.entity_id
_entity_poly.type
_entity_poly.pdbx_seq_one_letter_code
_entity_poly.pdbx_strand_id
1 'polypeptide(L)'
;MNMKNLSGILLLFLCTFSVISCDKEADFKDKVKVITIYVSGETSTYTPSGSKESIECMLVKEDGESEYSKLPMRSINAFSYEKGHEYVLKVEKTKPGNPSADAAPHYRLIEIIEDNTIDISPKWETLINDSREKETDISSRYLGIHGWWCIANPPSVYVGAVFPESTFATSFDKSVTEKKQPINLTFNFQIPYMTPMEDVRWIQYQKKMQEAIASKEYKDFKFPTRPYIVQFAELNSLDDLSLCINDNESFANTLVKIGKQELDIQPVKSLCVGKVVFKSFTVSMDIPVNGVFVEPPSNPDGLVYVRSLTYGTSAYFIIASKYQYQEVLSALRGPFIENYTNHEEVLKNSQIILLTVSDINQTANIGHSFADLQTYLNNPFMDGYTYGYPIFCKGYYVKDNNLYVEQR
;
A
#
# COMPACT_ATOMS: atom_id res chain seq x y z
N MET A 1 -52.44 -73.19 -51.56
CA MET A 1 -51.03 -73.26 -51.32
C MET A 1 -50.75 -72.72 -49.91
N ASN A 2 -50.24 -73.56 -49.03
CA ASN A 2 -50.35 -73.43 -47.59
C ASN A 2 -49.40 -72.41 -46.99
N MET A 3 -49.94 -71.44 -46.30
CA MET A 3 -49.32 -70.37 -45.54
C MET A 3 -48.84 -70.81 -44.11
N LYS A 4 -48.30 -72.04 -43.99
CA LYS A 4 -47.84 -72.53 -42.67
C LYS A 4 -46.35 -72.68 -42.47
N ASN A 5 -45.53 -72.40 -43.50
CA ASN A 5 -44.07 -72.60 -43.41
C ASN A 5 -43.26 -71.31 -43.34
N LEU A 6 -43.89 -70.10 -43.20
CA LEU A 6 -43.15 -68.82 -43.13
C LEU A 6 -42.98 -68.35 -41.69
N SER A 7 -43.63 -68.95 -40.72
CA SER A 7 -43.58 -68.53 -39.32
C SER A 7 -42.42 -69.13 -38.53
N GLY A 8 -41.79 -70.20 -39.01
CA GLY A 8 -40.69 -70.89 -38.32
C GLY A 8 -39.32 -70.27 -38.56
N ILE A 9 -39.09 -69.59 -39.70
CA ILE A 9 -37.82 -69.03 -40.10
C ILE A 9 -37.65 -67.61 -39.47
N LEU A 10 -38.78 -66.90 -39.17
CA LEU A 10 -38.70 -65.56 -38.57
C LEU A 10 -38.44 -65.63 -37.06
N LEU A 11 -38.69 -66.75 -36.41
CA LEU A 11 -38.48 -66.93 -34.95
C LEU A 11 -37.01 -67.32 -34.64
N LEU A 12 -36.28 -67.93 -35.65
CA LEU A 12 -34.94 -68.37 -35.45
C LEU A 12 -33.92 -67.24 -35.73
N PHE A 13 -34.35 -66.14 -36.41
CA PHE A 13 -33.49 -64.95 -36.65
C PHE A 13 -33.62 -63.89 -35.53
N LEU A 14 -34.60 -63.99 -34.65
CA LEU A 14 -34.79 -63.06 -33.55
C LEU A 14 -34.02 -63.49 -32.28
N CYS A 15 -33.57 -64.71 -32.16
CA CYS A 15 -32.84 -65.21 -31.00
C CYS A 15 -31.30 -65.10 -31.10
N THR A 16 -30.74 -64.64 -32.24
CA THR A 16 -29.29 -64.55 -32.41
C THR A 16 -28.73 -63.10 -32.30
N PHE A 17 -29.61 -62.11 -31.99
CA PHE A 17 -29.17 -60.74 -31.80
C PHE A 17 -29.06 -60.29 -30.34
N SER A 18 -29.18 -61.14 -29.35
CA SER A 18 -29.23 -60.81 -27.92
C SER A 18 -28.01 -61.20 -27.12
N VAL A 19 -26.83 -61.40 -27.71
CA VAL A 19 -25.60 -61.70 -27.00
C VAL A 19 -24.39 -60.98 -27.59
N ILE A 20 -24.47 -59.69 -27.96
CA ILE A 20 -23.32 -58.79 -28.05
C ILE A 20 -23.70 -57.50 -27.32
N SER A 21 -24.03 -57.61 -26.05
CA SER A 21 -23.76 -56.54 -25.10
C SER A 21 -22.34 -56.78 -24.60
N CYS A 22 -21.37 -56.33 -25.37
CA CYS A 22 -20.05 -56.04 -24.84
C CYS A 22 -20.24 -54.82 -24.00
N ASP A 23 -20.52 -54.99 -22.72
CA ASP A 23 -20.19 -54.01 -21.71
C ASP A 23 -18.68 -53.81 -21.77
N LYS A 24 -18.25 -52.87 -22.64
CA LYS A 24 -17.00 -52.19 -22.39
C LYS A 24 -17.25 -51.38 -21.13
N GLU A 25 -17.00 -51.99 -19.98
CA GLU A 25 -16.65 -51.19 -18.80
C GLU A 25 -15.58 -50.21 -19.26
N ALA A 26 -15.97 -48.97 -19.41
CA ALA A 26 -15.02 -47.93 -19.67
C ALA A 26 -14.04 -47.95 -18.48
N ASP A 27 -12.83 -48.40 -18.71
CA ASP A 27 -11.78 -48.47 -17.69
C ASP A 27 -11.44 -47.01 -17.30
N PHE A 28 -12.22 -46.44 -16.36
CA PHE A 28 -12.09 -45.11 -15.85
C PHE A 28 -10.90 -45.04 -14.90
N LYS A 29 -9.68 -45.34 -15.40
CA LYS A 29 -8.47 -45.19 -14.63
C LYS A 29 -7.99 -43.73 -14.64
N ASP A 30 -7.66 -43.27 -13.45
CA ASP A 30 -7.00 -41.95 -13.31
C ASP A 30 -5.71 -41.88 -14.13
N LYS A 31 -5.53 -40.77 -14.83
CA LYS A 31 -4.32 -40.51 -15.59
C LYS A 31 -3.37 -39.69 -14.72
N VAL A 32 -2.30 -40.34 -14.28
CA VAL A 32 -1.23 -39.70 -13.50
C VAL A 32 -0.06 -39.32 -14.40
N LYS A 33 0.40 -38.06 -14.28
CA LYS A 33 1.55 -37.55 -15.02
C LYS A 33 2.37 -36.65 -14.11
N VAL A 34 3.70 -36.78 -14.16
CA VAL A 34 4.62 -35.84 -13.53
C VAL A 34 4.88 -34.70 -14.50
N ILE A 35 4.70 -33.48 -14.05
CA ILE A 35 4.89 -32.25 -14.83
C ILE A 35 5.62 -31.19 -14.02
N THR A 36 6.17 -30.20 -14.71
CA THR A 36 6.68 -28.97 -14.13
C THR A 36 5.62 -27.88 -14.23
N ILE A 37 5.42 -27.13 -13.17
CA ILE A 37 4.55 -25.95 -13.12
C ILE A 37 5.33 -24.75 -12.59
N TYR A 38 4.98 -23.57 -13.07
CA TYR A 38 5.47 -22.29 -12.62
C TYR A 38 4.38 -21.62 -11.82
N VAL A 39 4.70 -21.17 -10.61
CA VAL A 39 3.77 -20.43 -9.73
C VAL A 39 4.28 -19.01 -9.62
N SER A 40 3.43 -18.05 -9.96
CA SER A 40 3.78 -16.63 -9.85
C SER A 40 3.87 -16.18 -8.40
N GLY A 41 4.75 -15.24 -8.10
CA GLY A 41 4.78 -14.58 -6.80
C GLY A 41 3.61 -13.62 -6.56
N GLU A 42 2.86 -13.29 -7.61
CA GLU A 42 1.61 -12.52 -7.52
C GLU A 42 0.41 -13.44 -7.38
N THR A 43 -0.62 -12.94 -6.71
CA THR A 43 -1.92 -13.62 -6.56
C THR A 43 -2.99 -12.95 -7.42
N SER A 44 -4.10 -13.61 -7.60
CA SER A 44 -5.29 -13.07 -8.25
C SER A 44 -6.52 -13.45 -7.44
N THR A 45 -7.68 -12.97 -7.84
CA THR A 45 -8.95 -13.35 -7.25
C THR A 45 -9.85 -14.02 -8.27
N TYR A 46 -10.71 -14.92 -7.83
CA TYR A 46 -11.80 -15.45 -8.65
C TYR A 46 -13.06 -15.63 -7.78
N THR A 47 -14.20 -15.53 -8.42
CA THR A 47 -15.49 -15.78 -7.75
C THR A 47 -15.98 -17.16 -8.13
N PRO A 48 -16.05 -18.11 -7.18
CA PRO A 48 -16.58 -19.43 -7.44
C PRO A 48 -18.03 -19.38 -7.97
N SER A 49 -18.39 -20.30 -8.86
CA SER A 49 -19.76 -20.38 -9.37
C SER A 49 -20.76 -20.55 -8.23
N GLY A 50 -21.74 -19.64 -8.15
CA GLY A 50 -22.76 -19.63 -7.07
C GLY A 50 -22.32 -18.88 -5.78
N SER A 51 -21.10 -18.37 -5.68
CA SER A 51 -20.66 -17.50 -4.59
C SER A 51 -20.82 -16.02 -4.96
N LYS A 52 -20.99 -15.17 -3.94
CA LYS A 52 -20.88 -13.71 -4.08
C LYS A 52 -19.51 -13.21 -3.64
N GLU A 53 -18.70 -14.06 -3.03
CA GLU A 53 -17.40 -13.70 -2.49
C GLU A 53 -16.28 -14.11 -3.45
N SER A 54 -15.37 -13.20 -3.72
CA SER A 54 -14.11 -13.49 -4.41
C SER A 54 -13.12 -14.07 -3.41
N ILE A 55 -12.44 -15.12 -3.83
CA ILE A 55 -11.36 -15.74 -3.04
C ILE A 55 -10.03 -15.57 -3.75
N GLU A 56 -8.98 -15.40 -2.96
CA GLU A 56 -7.60 -15.30 -3.46
C GLU A 56 -7.14 -16.64 -4.02
N CYS A 57 -6.36 -16.59 -5.11
CA CYS A 57 -5.85 -17.77 -5.79
C CYS A 57 -4.41 -17.54 -6.30
N MET A 58 -3.67 -18.65 -6.42
CA MET A 58 -2.38 -18.68 -7.10
C MET A 58 -2.58 -18.52 -8.60
N LEU A 59 -1.60 -17.92 -9.26
CA LEU A 59 -1.43 -17.93 -10.71
C LEU A 59 -0.43 -19.03 -11.06
N VAL A 60 -0.87 -20.02 -11.83
CA VAL A 60 -0.10 -21.23 -12.14
C VAL A 60 -0.07 -21.46 -13.64
N LYS A 61 1.09 -21.85 -14.17
CA LYS A 61 1.31 -22.16 -15.59
C LYS A 61 2.01 -23.51 -15.71
N GLU A 62 1.48 -24.43 -16.52
CA GLU A 62 2.18 -25.68 -16.85
C GLU A 62 3.30 -25.42 -17.86
N ASP A 63 4.32 -26.25 -17.84
CA ASP A 63 5.40 -26.14 -18.83
C ASP A 63 4.86 -26.26 -20.25
N GLY A 64 5.25 -25.28 -21.10
CA GLY A 64 4.75 -25.14 -22.47
C GLY A 64 3.48 -24.30 -22.64
N GLU A 65 2.84 -23.83 -21.57
CA GLU A 65 1.74 -22.88 -21.64
C GLU A 65 2.27 -21.42 -21.66
N SER A 66 1.59 -20.54 -22.40
CA SER A 66 1.94 -19.12 -22.49
C SER A 66 1.31 -18.27 -21.38
N GLU A 67 0.15 -18.69 -20.86
CA GLU A 67 -0.66 -17.89 -19.94
C GLU A 67 -0.80 -18.58 -18.59
N TYR A 68 -0.92 -17.77 -17.53
CA TYR A 68 -1.22 -18.24 -16.20
C TYR A 68 -2.71 -18.52 -16.04
N SER A 69 -3.05 -19.64 -15.40
CA SER A 69 -4.38 -20.00 -14.96
C SER A 69 -4.55 -19.80 -13.45
N LYS A 70 -5.78 -19.57 -13.01
CA LYS A 70 -6.12 -19.37 -11.59
C LYS A 70 -6.33 -20.70 -10.89
N LEU A 71 -5.59 -20.91 -9.80
CA LEU A 71 -5.67 -22.14 -8.99
C LEU A 71 -5.89 -21.75 -7.51
N PRO A 72 -6.91 -22.30 -6.81
CA PRO A 72 -7.14 -22.00 -5.40
C PRO A 72 -5.90 -22.27 -4.54
N MET A 73 -5.67 -21.46 -3.48
CA MET A 73 -4.44 -21.44 -2.67
C MET A 73 -3.99 -22.81 -2.14
N ARG A 74 -4.90 -23.75 -1.89
CA ARG A 74 -4.59 -25.07 -1.32
C ARG A 74 -4.76 -26.22 -2.30
N SER A 75 -4.77 -25.94 -3.60
CA SER A 75 -5.00 -26.96 -4.64
C SER A 75 -3.80 -27.83 -4.96
N ILE A 76 -2.60 -27.46 -4.48
CA ILE A 76 -1.40 -28.28 -4.60
C ILE A 76 -1.14 -28.92 -3.22
N ASN A 77 -1.39 -30.22 -3.12
CA ASN A 77 -1.19 -30.95 -1.87
C ASN A 77 0.31 -30.96 -1.47
N ALA A 78 0.58 -30.79 -0.18
CA ALA A 78 1.92 -30.68 0.41
C ALA A 78 2.75 -29.46 -0.06
N PHE A 79 2.10 -28.40 -0.57
CA PHE A 79 2.71 -27.13 -0.92
C PHE A 79 2.08 -25.98 -0.13
N SER A 80 2.93 -25.12 0.44
CA SER A 80 2.52 -23.85 1.06
C SER A 80 3.02 -22.70 0.20
N TYR A 81 2.10 -21.94 -0.36
CA TYR A 81 2.43 -20.76 -1.15
C TYR A 81 2.72 -19.57 -0.24
N GLU A 82 3.78 -18.84 -0.55
CA GLU A 82 4.08 -17.53 0.05
C GLU A 82 4.03 -16.45 -1.03
N LYS A 83 3.27 -15.39 -0.77
CA LYS A 83 3.14 -14.26 -1.68
C LYS A 83 4.50 -13.53 -1.79
N GLY A 84 4.89 -13.15 -2.99
CA GLY A 84 6.22 -12.59 -3.26
C GLY A 84 7.29 -13.62 -3.57
N HIS A 85 6.92 -14.90 -3.67
CA HIS A 85 7.81 -15.98 -4.07
C HIS A 85 7.36 -16.61 -5.38
N GLU A 86 8.23 -16.60 -6.38
CA GLU A 86 8.03 -17.37 -7.62
C GLU A 86 8.61 -18.77 -7.46
N TYR A 87 7.82 -19.78 -7.81
CA TYR A 87 8.25 -21.16 -7.68
C TYR A 87 8.27 -21.87 -9.02
N VAL A 88 9.26 -22.76 -9.16
CA VAL A 88 9.24 -23.84 -10.17
C VAL A 88 9.05 -25.14 -9.42
N LEU A 89 7.90 -25.77 -9.62
CA LEU A 89 7.50 -26.98 -8.90
C LEU A 89 7.44 -28.18 -9.82
N LYS A 90 7.96 -29.31 -9.35
CA LYS A 90 7.69 -30.62 -9.91
C LYS A 90 6.51 -31.24 -9.19
N VAL A 91 5.43 -31.52 -9.90
CA VAL A 91 4.19 -32.02 -9.32
C VAL A 91 3.69 -33.26 -10.02
N GLU A 92 2.99 -34.08 -9.28
CA GLU A 92 2.18 -35.17 -9.83
C GLU A 92 0.78 -34.59 -10.10
N LYS A 93 0.36 -34.63 -11.37
CA LYS A 93 -0.96 -34.23 -11.83
C LYS A 93 -1.81 -35.44 -12.07
N THR A 94 -2.90 -35.58 -11.35
CA THR A 94 -3.88 -36.66 -11.51
C THR A 94 -5.11 -36.12 -12.18
N LYS A 95 -5.45 -36.61 -13.35
CA LYS A 95 -6.74 -36.35 -14.01
C LYS A 95 -7.65 -37.54 -13.74
N PRO A 96 -8.83 -37.31 -13.10
CA PRO A 96 -9.82 -38.37 -12.88
C PRO A 96 -10.25 -39.05 -14.17
N GLY A 97 -10.33 -40.36 -14.16
CA GLY A 97 -10.72 -41.18 -15.32
C GLY A 97 -12.17 -40.99 -15.72
N ASN A 98 -13.05 -40.69 -14.75
CA ASN A 98 -14.45 -40.40 -15.01
C ASN A 98 -14.65 -38.88 -15.19
N PRO A 99 -14.93 -38.40 -16.41
CA PRO A 99 -15.13 -36.96 -16.64
C PRO A 99 -16.56 -36.55 -16.22
N SER A 100 -16.83 -36.47 -14.92
CA SER A 100 -17.91 -35.60 -14.51
C SER A 100 -17.48 -34.15 -14.88
N ALA A 101 -18.39 -33.35 -15.41
CA ALA A 101 -18.10 -32.04 -16.02
C ALA A 101 -17.32 -31.07 -15.15
N ASP A 102 -17.10 -31.36 -13.87
CA ASP A 102 -16.43 -30.49 -12.87
C ASP A 102 -15.21 -31.13 -12.21
N ALA A 103 -14.68 -32.24 -12.73
CA ALA A 103 -13.50 -32.88 -12.14
C ALA A 103 -12.22 -32.15 -12.50
N ALA A 104 -11.85 -31.15 -11.69
CA ALA A 104 -10.57 -30.46 -11.78
C ALA A 104 -9.39 -31.42 -11.52
N PRO A 105 -8.25 -31.28 -12.18
CA PRO A 105 -7.07 -32.07 -11.90
C PRO A 105 -6.57 -31.81 -10.47
N HIS A 106 -6.07 -32.86 -9.81
CA HIS A 106 -5.41 -32.77 -8.51
C HIS A 106 -3.91 -32.68 -8.69
N TYR A 107 -3.26 -31.84 -7.90
CA TYR A 107 -1.81 -31.67 -7.89
C TYR A 107 -1.24 -32.08 -6.54
N ARG A 108 -0.13 -32.80 -6.55
CA ARG A 108 0.67 -33.14 -5.38
C ARG A 108 2.11 -32.75 -5.60
N LEU A 109 2.69 -31.95 -4.70
CA LEU A 109 4.09 -31.56 -4.76
C LEU A 109 5.01 -32.79 -4.67
N ILE A 110 5.98 -32.88 -5.55
CA ILE A 110 7.09 -33.83 -5.48
C ILE A 110 8.35 -33.11 -4.99
N GLU A 111 8.64 -31.94 -5.58
CA GLU A 111 9.87 -31.20 -5.35
C GLU A 111 9.68 -29.71 -5.66
N ILE A 112 10.27 -28.84 -4.85
CA ILE A 112 10.47 -27.42 -5.20
C ILE A 112 11.80 -27.34 -5.92
N ILE A 113 11.77 -27.06 -7.24
CA ILE A 113 12.97 -26.94 -8.07
C ILE A 113 13.61 -25.57 -7.86
N GLU A 114 12.81 -24.51 -7.82
CA GLU A 114 13.24 -23.13 -7.58
C GLU A 114 12.24 -22.42 -6.68
N ASP A 115 12.77 -21.53 -5.82
CA ASP A 115 12.06 -20.63 -4.95
C ASP A 115 12.79 -19.28 -4.97
N ASN A 116 12.23 -18.31 -5.69
CA ASN A 116 12.83 -17.00 -5.91
C ASN A 116 11.94 -15.90 -5.33
N THR A 117 12.47 -15.12 -4.41
CA THR A 117 11.78 -13.94 -3.90
C THR A 117 11.74 -12.84 -4.95
N ILE A 118 10.57 -12.27 -5.20
CA ILE A 118 10.36 -11.13 -6.09
C ILE A 118 9.73 -9.95 -5.33
N ASP A 119 10.03 -8.75 -5.79
CA ASP A 119 9.36 -7.55 -5.29
C ASP A 119 7.99 -7.39 -5.96
N ILE A 120 6.94 -7.72 -5.20
CA ILE A 120 5.53 -7.57 -5.62
C ILE A 120 4.90 -6.29 -5.09
N SER A 121 5.69 -5.40 -4.48
CA SER A 121 5.16 -4.15 -3.95
C SER A 121 4.52 -3.32 -5.07
N PRO A 122 3.28 -2.86 -4.88
CA PRO A 122 2.65 -1.96 -5.83
C PRO A 122 3.51 -0.73 -6.04
N LYS A 123 3.73 -0.34 -7.28
CA LYS A 123 4.61 0.79 -7.62
C LYS A 123 3.84 2.09 -7.57
N TRP A 124 4.37 3.06 -6.82
CA TRP A 124 3.83 4.40 -6.79
C TRP A 124 4.09 5.13 -8.11
N GLU A 125 3.03 5.46 -8.82
CA GLU A 125 3.07 6.39 -9.94
C GLU A 125 2.97 7.82 -9.42
N THR A 126 3.96 8.65 -9.73
CA THR A 126 3.98 10.05 -9.29
C THR A 126 3.32 10.93 -10.35
N LEU A 127 2.19 11.53 -10.00
CA LEU A 127 1.49 12.48 -10.85
C LEU A 127 2.02 13.90 -10.68
N ILE A 128 2.28 14.31 -9.46
CA ILE A 128 2.89 15.58 -9.11
C ILE A 128 4.01 15.31 -8.12
N ASN A 129 5.19 15.80 -8.47
CA ASN A 129 6.31 15.92 -7.56
C ASN A 129 6.92 17.29 -7.79
N ASP A 130 6.52 18.27 -6.98
CA ASP A 130 7.11 19.62 -7.01
C ASP A 130 8.45 19.63 -6.24
N SER A 131 9.20 18.54 -6.35
CA SER A 131 10.56 18.49 -5.85
C SER A 131 11.45 19.35 -6.75
N ARG A 132 11.44 20.68 -6.54
CA ARG A 132 12.47 21.58 -7.04
C ARG A 132 13.83 21.28 -6.40
N GLU A 133 13.83 20.47 -5.35
CA GLU A 133 14.99 19.86 -4.75
C GLU A 133 15.38 18.66 -5.61
N LYS A 134 16.39 18.82 -6.44
CA LYS A 134 16.94 17.70 -7.23
C LYS A 134 17.30 16.57 -6.27
N GLU A 135 16.84 15.37 -6.53
CA GLU A 135 17.20 14.15 -5.77
C GLU A 135 18.71 13.92 -5.62
N THR A 136 19.51 14.64 -6.39
CA THR A 136 20.97 14.57 -6.40
C THR A 136 21.62 15.32 -5.22
N ASP A 137 20.90 16.19 -4.53
CA ASP A 137 21.45 16.89 -3.35
C ASP A 137 21.00 16.19 -2.06
N ILE A 138 21.87 15.32 -1.54
CA ILE A 138 21.66 14.62 -0.27
C ILE A 138 21.40 15.60 0.88
N SER A 139 21.95 16.82 0.81
CA SER A 139 21.76 17.83 1.85
C SER A 139 20.34 18.36 1.98
N SER A 140 19.54 18.23 0.91
CA SER A 140 18.13 18.67 0.89
C SER A 140 17.12 17.55 1.19
N ARG A 141 17.59 16.32 1.40
CA ARG A 141 16.71 15.14 1.58
C ARG A 141 15.93 15.18 2.88
N TYR A 142 14.62 15.20 2.79
CA TYR A 142 13.71 15.04 3.91
C TYR A 142 13.17 13.62 3.96
N LEU A 143 13.11 13.06 5.17
CA LEU A 143 12.43 11.79 5.41
C LEU A 143 10.93 12.04 5.58
N GLY A 144 10.12 11.29 4.83
CA GLY A 144 8.66 11.38 4.94
C GLY A 144 8.16 10.74 6.22
N ILE A 145 7.36 11.49 6.99
CA ILE A 145 6.74 11.03 8.24
C ILE A 145 5.23 11.26 8.25
N HIS A 146 4.66 11.52 7.08
CA HIS A 146 3.27 11.97 6.95
C HIS A 146 2.22 10.91 7.29
N GLY A 147 2.55 9.61 7.30
CA GLY A 147 1.63 8.55 7.69
C GLY A 147 1.47 8.36 9.20
N TRP A 148 2.38 8.85 10.02
CA TRP A 148 2.41 8.55 11.45
C TRP A 148 1.36 9.30 12.27
N TRP A 149 0.91 10.42 11.78
CA TRP A 149 -0.06 11.27 12.46
C TRP A 149 -1.49 10.76 12.33
N CYS A 150 -1.69 9.67 11.57
CA CYS A 150 -2.96 8.95 11.45
C CYS A 150 -3.14 7.87 12.53
N ILE A 151 -2.16 7.65 13.41
CA ILE A 151 -2.23 6.64 14.47
C ILE A 151 -2.50 7.27 15.83
N ALA A 152 -3.07 6.49 16.74
CA ALA A 152 -3.23 6.92 18.12
C ALA A 152 -1.84 7.11 18.77
N ASN A 153 -1.69 8.18 19.56
CA ASN A 153 -0.46 8.52 20.29
C ASN A 153 0.80 8.66 19.40
N PRO A 154 0.81 9.59 18.43
CA PRO A 154 2.00 9.81 17.63
C PRO A 154 3.15 10.31 18.50
N PRO A 155 4.39 10.01 18.08
CA PRO A 155 5.57 10.41 18.81
C PRO A 155 5.73 11.93 18.85
N SER A 156 6.32 12.45 19.94
CA SER A 156 6.66 13.86 20.08
C SER A 156 7.92 14.20 19.31
N VAL A 157 7.79 14.46 18.00
CA VAL A 157 8.90 14.87 17.14
C VAL A 157 8.96 16.39 17.07
N TYR A 158 10.11 16.97 17.44
CA TYR A 158 10.33 18.43 17.45
C TYR A 158 11.78 18.77 17.11
N VAL A 159 12.04 19.97 16.64
CA VAL A 159 13.39 20.42 16.31
C VAL A 159 14.25 20.49 17.58
N GLY A 160 15.38 19.80 17.56
CA GLY A 160 16.25 19.58 18.72
C GLY A 160 15.96 18.30 19.50
N ALA A 161 14.92 17.53 19.16
CA ALA A 161 14.74 16.20 19.72
C ALA A 161 15.86 15.27 19.23
N VAL A 162 16.27 14.32 20.09
CA VAL A 162 17.32 13.34 19.78
C VAL A 162 16.75 11.94 19.97
N PHE A 163 17.04 11.05 19.03
CA PHE A 163 16.59 9.67 19.04
C PHE A 163 17.74 8.72 18.69
N PRO A 164 17.68 7.46 19.12
CA PRO A 164 18.54 6.42 18.58
C PRO A 164 18.34 6.30 17.06
N GLU A 165 19.40 6.06 16.32
CA GLU A 165 19.35 5.82 14.87
C GLU A 165 18.36 4.73 14.48
N SER A 166 18.33 3.64 15.27
CA SER A 166 17.43 2.50 15.04
C SER A 166 15.94 2.83 15.14
N THR A 167 15.58 3.96 15.76
CA THR A 167 14.18 4.41 15.89
C THR A 167 13.90 5.71 15.15
N PHE A 168 14.95 6.37 14.65
CA PHE A 168 14.81 7.60 13.89
C PHE A 168 14.12 7.33 12.55
N ALA A 169 13.13 8.13 12.21
CA ALA A 169 12.28 8.01 11.01
C ALA A 169 11.43 6.73 10.93
N THR A 170 11.51 5.82 11.90
CA THR A 170 10.69 4.60 11.98
C THR A 170 9.59 4.70 13.05
N SER A 171 9.94 4.69 14.34
CA SER A 171 8.97 4.81 15.43
C SER A 171 9.14 6.09 16.26
N PHE A 172 10.31 6.73 16.19
CA PHE A 172 10.74 7.84 17.06
C PHE A 172 10.57 7.54 18.55
N ASP A 173 10.73 6.27 18.91
CA ASP A 173 10.73 5.84 20.30
C ASP A 173 12.03 6.18 21.00
N LYS A 174 11.99 6.16 22.34
CA LYS A 174 13.17 6.33 23.19
C LYS A 174 13.92 7.65 22.96
N SER A 175 13.15 8.75 22.87
CA SER A 175 13.80 10.07 22.81
C SER A 175 14.75 10.29 23.98
N VAL A 176 15.92 10.83 23.67
CA VAL A 176 16.99 11.10 24.64
C VAL A 176 16.61 12.31 25.48
N THR A 177 16.62 12.16 26.81
CA THR A 177 16.11 13.15 27.77
C THR A 177 17.18 14.05 28.39
N GLU A 178 18.45 13.74 28.20
CA GLU A 178 19.60 14.52 28.68
C GLU A 178 19.48 15.98 28.26
N LYS A 179 19.98 16.86 29.10
CA LYS A 179 19.89 18.31 28.91
C LYS A 179 20.63 18.74 27.65
N LYS A 180 19.90 19.38 26.76
CA LYS A 180 20.43 19.88 25.50
C LYS A 180 20.86 21.32 25.59
N GLN A 181 21.80 21.73 24.75
CA GLN A 181 22.21 23.14 24.60
C GLN A 181 21.03 23.98 24.08
N PRO A 182 20.93 25.25 24.50
CA PRO A 182 20.01 26.20 23.89
C PRO A 182 20.16 26.25 22.36
N ILE A 183 19.05 26.43 21.66
CA ILE A 183 19.04 26.55 20.21
C ILE A 183 18.23 27.76 19.76
N ASN A 184 18.49 28.25 18.55
CA ASN A 184 17.63 29.19 17.86
C ASN A 184 16.75 28.44 16.86
N LEU A 185 15.46 28.67 16.92
CA LEU A 185 14.49 28.17 15.95
C LEU A 185 14.28 29.22 14.87
N THR A 186 14.35 28.78 13.61
CA THR A 186 14.03 29.58 12.45
C THR A 186 12.83 28.98 11.73
N PHE A 187 11.78 29.77 11.59
CA PHE A 187 10.56 29.45 10.84
C PHE A 187 10.67 30.09 9.46
N ASN A 188 10.66 29.33 8.39
CA ASN A 188 10.81 29.83 7.03
C ASN A 188 9.50 30.34 6.43
N PHE A 189 8.81 31.25 7.12
CA PHE A 189 7.74 32.03 6.52
C PHE A 189 8.29 32.92 5.39
N GLN A 190 7.46 33.61 4.62
CA GLN A 190 7.95 34.53 3.59
C GLN A 190 8.92 35.56 4.16
N ILE A 191 8.64 36.05 5.36
CA ILE A 191 9.59 36.77 6.20
C ILE A 191 9.97 35.83 7.33
N PRO A 192 11.22 35.38 7.45
CA PRO A 192 11.60 34.43 8.49
C PRO A 192 11.34 34.97 9.91
N TYR A 193 10.77 34.10 10.76
CA TYR A 193 10.62 34.36 12.18
C TYR A 193 11.64 33.53 12.96
N MET A 194 12.36 34.18 13.90
CA MET A 194 13.38 33.52 14.72
C MET A 194 13.10 33.72 16.20
N THR A 195 13.32 32.65 17.00
CA THR A 195 13.14 32.71 18.45
C THR A 195 14.10 31.76 19.15
N PRO A 196 14.74 32.16 20.26
CA PRO A 196 15.55 31.25 21.05
C PRO A 196 14.68 30.27 21.85
N MET A 197 15.20 29.05 22.04
CA MET A 197 14.64 28.03 22.90
C MET A 197 15.72 27.56 23.88
N GLU A 198 15.69 28.11 25.10
CA GLU A 198 16.67 27.85 26.15
C GLU A 198 16.58 26.44 26.74
N ASP A 199 15.38 25.89 26.81
CA ASP A 199 15.10 24.56 27.31
C ASP A 199 14.52 23.69 26.17
N VAL A 200 15.37 22.83 25.60
CA VAL A 200 15.05 22.07 24.39
C VAL A 200 14.23 20.82 24.74
N ARG A 201 12.95 21.05 25.00
CA ARG A 201 11.92 20.02 25.30
C ARG A 201 10.64 20.27 24.53
N TRP A 202 9.86 19.22 24.33
CA TRP A 202 8.59 19.25 23.60
C TRP A 202 7.65 20.39 24.04
N ILE A 203 7.45 20.54 25.37
CA ILE A 203 6.55 21.57 25.89
C ILE A 203 7.02 23.00 25.57
N GLN A 204 8.33 23.24 25.55
CA GLN A 204 8.87 24.54 25.19
C GLN A 204 8.80 24.76 23.67
N TYR A 205 9.05 23.71 22.89
CA TYR A 205 8.88 23.78 21.44
C TYR A 205 7.44 24.14 21.07
N GLN A 206 6.44 23.54 21.70
CA GLN A 206 5.03 23.90 21.48
C GLN A 206 4.74 25.37 21.83
N LYS A 207 5.32 25.90 22.93
CA LYS A 207 5.19 27.34 23.27
C LYS A 207 5.79 28.22 22.18
N LYS A 208 6.98 27.85 21.65
CA LYS A 208 7.63 28.57 20.57
C LYS A 208 6.84 28.51 19.25
N MET A 209 6.20 27.39 18.98
CA MET A 209 5.23 27.31 17.88
C MET A 209 4.06 28.28 18.07
N GLN A 210 3.49 28.35 19.27
CA GLN A 210 2.40 29.29 19.56
C GLN A 210 2.85 30.76 19.42
N GLU A 211 4.06 31.11 19.89
CA GLU A 211 4.65 32.44 19.69
C GLU A 211 4.79 32.74 18.18
N ALA A 212 5.31 31.80 17.41
CA ALA A 212 5.52 31.96 15.97
C ALA A 212 4.21 32.17 15.20
N ILE A 213 3.17 31.37 15.48
CA ILE A 213 1.87 31.52 14.80
C ILE A 213 1.09 32.76 15.23
N ALA A 214 1.42 33.34 16.38
CA ALA A 214 0.88 34.64 16.80
C ALA A 214 1.60 35.82 16.15
N SER A 215 2.76 35.61 15.54
CA SER A 215 3.61 36.64 14.94
C SER A 215 2.96 37.31 13.71
N LYS A 216 3.48 38.48 13.34
CA LYS A 216 3.10 39.15 12.11
C LYS A 216 3.53 38.36 10.88
N GLU A 217 4.72 37.77 10.92
CA GLU A 217 5.33 36.99 9.86
C GLU A 217 4.46 35.80 9.47
N TYR A 218 3.83 35.14 10.45
CA TYR A 218 2.88 34.05 10.20
C TYR A 218 1.54 34.57 9.68
N LYS A 219 1.03 35.67 10.20
CA LYS A 219 -0.25 36.29 9.72
C LYS A 219 -0.18 36.68 8.25
N ASP A 220 1.01 37.09 7.79
CA ASP A 220 1.27 37.44 6.40
C ASP A 220 1.64 36.20 5.55
N PHE A 221 1.83 35.02 6.17
CA PHE A 221 2.20 33.78 5.48
C PHE A 221 1.05 33.28 4.59
N LYS A 222 1.39 32.97 3.34
CA LYS A 222 0.45 32.42 2.37
C LYS A 222 0.70 30.93 2.18
N PHE A 223 -0.27 30.13 2.54
CA PHE A 223 -0.20 28.69 2.34
C PHE A 223 -0.19 28.33 0.86
N PRO A 224 0.57 27.32 0.45
CA PRO A 224 0.51 26.78 -0.89
C PRO A 224 -0.89 26.24 -1.21
N THR A 225 -1.36 26.54 -2.42
CA THR A 225 -2.65 26.05 -2.93
C THR A 225 -2.51 24.81 -3.81
N ARG A 226 -1.27 24.40 -4.12
CA ARG A 226 -0.98 23.21 -4.93
C ARG A 226 -0.35 22.12 -4.10
N PRO A 227 -0.70 20.86 -4.37
CA PRO A 227 -0.03 19.75 -3.71
C PRO A 227 1.47 19.71 -4.03
N TYR A 228 2.24 19.29 -3.05
CA TYR A 228 3.67 19.03 -3.22
C TYR A 228 3.93 17.64 -3.83
N ILE A 229 3.17 16.63 -3.37
CA ILE A 229 3.20 15.26 -3.89
C ILE A 229 1.78 14.81 -4.17
N VAL A 230 1.59 14.16 -5.32
CA VAL A 230 0.41 13.34 -5.63
C VAL A 230 0.91 12.05 -6.24
N GLN A 231 0.57 10.94 -5.60
CA GLN A 231 0.98 9.60 -6.01
C GLN A 231 -0.19 8.64 -5.96
N PHE A 232 -0.16 7.64 -6.85
CA PHE A 232 -1.12 6.55 -6.93
C PHE A 232 -0.40 5.22 -7.08
N ALA A 233 -1.02 4.16 -6.57
CA ALA A 233 -0.60 2.79 -6.85
C ALA A 233 -1.83 1.91 -7.07
N GLU A 234 -1.75 1.02 -8.06
CA GLU A 234 -2.73 -0.03 -8.25
C GLU A 234 -2.51 -1.14 -7.23
N LEU A 235 -3.59 -1.68 -6.68
CA LEU A 235 -3.58 -2.75 -5.70
C LEU A 235 -4.28 -3.97 -6.28
N ASN A 236 -3.76 -5.17 -6.05
CA ASN A 236 -4.48 -6.41 -6.33
C ASN A 236 -5.49 -6.75 -5.23
N SER A 237 -5.18 -6.33 -4.00
CA SER A 237 -6.03 -6.50 -2.83
C SER A 237 -5.79 -5.37 -1.81
N LEU A 238 -6.68 -5.22 -0.82
CA LEU A 238 -6.46 -4.26 0.28
C LEU A 238 -5.24 -4.62 1.13
N ASP A 239 -4.86 -5.89 1.19
CA ASP A 239 -3.68 -6.31 1.95
C ASP A 239 -2.37 -5.81 1.34
N ASP A 240 -2.37 -5.45 0.05
CA ASP A 240 -1.23 -4.82 -0.62
C ASP A 240 -0.90 -3.41 -0.10
N LEU A 241 -1.81 -2.79 0.67
CA LEU A 241 -1.53 -1.54 1.36
C LEU A 241 -0.34 -1.65 2.31
N SER A 242 -0.13 -2.82 2.93
CA SER A 242 1.03 -3.06 3.78
C SER A 242 2.35 -3.10 3.00
N LEU A 243 2.31 -3.45 1.73
CA LEU A 243 3.46 -3.42 0.82
C LEU A 243 3.72 -2.01 0.28
N CYS A 244 2.65 -1.24 0.02
CA CYS A 244 2.76 0.16 -0.41
C CYS A 244 3.28 1.09 0.70
N ILE A 245 2.88 0.83 1.94
CA ILE A 245 3.14 1.67 3.11
C ILE A 245 3.98 0.86 4.09
N ASN A 246 5.15 0.45 3.62
CA ASN A 246 6.08 -0.41 4.36
C ASN A 246 6.85 0.34 5.47
N ASP A 247 6.83 1.66 5.46
CA ASP A 247 7.47 2.52 6.46
C ASP A 247 6.63 2.67 7.74
N ASN A 248 5.34 2.28 7.72
CA ASN A 248 4.44 2.35 8.87
C ASN A 248 3.36 1.25 8.86
N GLU A 249 3.71 0.09 9.37
CA GLU A 249 2.82 -1.08 9.44
C GLU A 249 1.51 -0.79 10.19
N SER A 250 1.57 -0.04 11.29
CA SER A 250 0.37 0.31 12.08
C SER A 250 -0.61 1.15 11.28
N PHE A 251 -0.11 2.10 10.50
CA PHE A 251 -0.92 2.93 9.61
C PHE A 251 -1.47 2.12 8.44
N ALA A 252 -0.65 1.28 7.79
CA ALA A 252 -1.09 0.40 6.72
C ALA A 252 -2.22 -0.53 7.18
N ASN A 253 -2.07 -1.19 8.33
CA ASN A 253 -3.10 -2.04 8.93
C ASN A 253 -4.40 -1.27 9.24
N THR A 254 -4.30 -0.01 9.66
CA THR A 254 -5.46 0.85 9.88
C THR A 254 -6.21 1.11 8.58
N LEU A 255 -5.50 1.44 7.49
CA LEU A 255 -6.11 1.62 6.17
C LEU A 255 -6.75 0.33 5.62
N VAL A 256 -6.08 -0.82 5.78
CA VAL A 256 -6.64 -2.13 5.42
C VAL A 256 -7.95 -2.37 6.16
N LYS A 257 -7.98 -2.14 7.46
CA LYS A 257 -9.19 -2.33 8.28
C LYS A 257 -10.34 -1.42 7.82
N ILE A 258 -10.07 -0.15 7.61
CA ILE A 258 -11.07 0.82 7.15
C ILE A 258 -11.56 0.40 5.76
N GLY A 259 -10.66 0.07 4.83
CA GLY A 259 -11.01 -0.37 3.48
C GLY A 259 -11.92 -1.61 3.48
N LYS A 260 -11.60 -2.61 4.31
CA LYS A 260 -12.43 -3.85 4.43
C LYS A 260 -13.81 -3.59 5.06
N GLN A 261 -13.95 -2.56 5.87
CA GLN A 261 -15.22 -2.21 6.52
C GLN A 261 -16.13 -1.35 5.67
N GLU A 262 -15.57 -0.44 4.86
CA GLU A 262 -16.28 0.67 4.25
C GLU A 262 -16.42 0.53 2.72
N LEU A 263 -15.57 -0.28 2.06
CA LEU A 263 -15.65 -0.49 0.62
C LEU A 263 -16.44 -1.75 0.27
N ASP A 264 -17.38 -1.62 -0.64
CA ASP A 264 -17.99 -2.75 -1.33
C ASP A 264 -17.11 -3.11 -2.54
N ILE A 265 -16.18 -4.04 -2.35
CA ILE A 265 -15.20 -4.45 -3.37
C ILE A 265 -15.74 -5.52 -4.34
N GLN A 266 -17.07 -5.68 -4.45
CA GLN A 266 -17.65 -6.67 -5.37
C GLN A 266 -18.70 -6.07 -6.31
N PRO A 267 -18.56 -6.23 -7.62
CA PRO A 267 -17.39 -6.56 -8.44
C PRO A 267 -16.64 -5.29 -8.87
N VAL A 268 -15.37 -5.16 -8.53
CA VAL A 268 -14.52 -4.07 -9.02
C VAL A 268 -13.54 -4.56 -10.08
N LYS A 269 -13.16 -3.68 -11.00
CA LYS A 269 -12.11 -3.93 -12.01
C LYS A 269 -10.76 -3.38 -11.57
N SER A 270 -10.75 -2.38 -10.69
CA SER A 270 -9.53 -1.82 -10.13
C SER A 270 -9.72 -1.40 -8.69
N LEU A 271 -8.66 -1.57 -7.92
CA LEU A 271 -8.49 -1.06 -6.58
C LEU A 271 -7.20 -0.25 -6.58
N CYS A 272 -7.23 0.95 -6.04
CA CYS A 272 -6.02 1.77 -5.97
C CYS A 272 -5.94 2.56 -4.68
N VAL A 273 -4.72 2.90 -4.29
CA VAL A 273 -4.42 3.84 -3.21
C VAL A 273 -3.84 5.11 -3.79
N GLY A 274 -4.23 6.25 -3.23
CA GLY A 274 -3.64 7.54 -3.55
C GLY A 274 -3.12 8.24 -2.31
N LYS A 275 -2.13 9.11 -2.52
CA LYS A 275 -1.53 9.94 -1.49
C LYS A 275 -1.36 11.36 -2.01
N VAL A 276 -1.79 12.33 -1.22
CA VAL A 276 -1.63 13.76 -1.49
C VAL A 276 -0.93 14.42 -0.31
N VAL A 277 0.08 15.23 -0.58
CA VAL A 277 0.83 15.95 0.45
C VAL A 277 0.90 17.43 0.08
N PHE A 278 0.55 18.30 1.03
CA PHE A 278 0.75 19.74 0.94
C PHE A 278 1.81 20.17 1.94
N LYS A 279 2.82 20.88 1.50
CA LYS A 279 3.80 21.55 2.37
C LYS A 279 3.23 22.86 2.88
N SER A 280 3.54 23.21 4.12
CA SER A 280 3.32 24.52 4.70
C SER A 280 4.68 25.24 4.84
N PHE A 281 5.26 25.22 6.01
CA PHE A 281 6.56 25.83 6.29
C PHE A 281 7.50 24.83 6.96
N THR A 282 8.77 25.23 7.05
CA THR A 282 9.81 24.45 7.74
C THR A 282 10.30 25.21 8.97
N VAL A 283 10.46 24.47 10.07
CA VAL A 283 11.17 24.95 11.25
C VAL A 283 12.53 24.27 11.30
N SER A 284 13.58 25.04 11.53
CA SER A 284 14.95 24.53 11.59
C SER A 284 15.72 25.14 12.74
N MET A 285 16.82 24.50 13.10
CA MET A 285 17.85 25.05 14.00
C MET A 285 19.19 25.11 13.29
N ASP A 286 20.08 25.99 13.78
CA ASP A 286 21.47 26.01 13.33
C ASP A 286 22.20 24.73 13.73
N ILE A 287 23.34 24.46 13.07
CA ILE A 287 24.23 23.38 13.49
C ILE A 287 24.82 23.76 14.85
N PRO A 288 24.68 22.88 15.88
CA PRO A 288 25.18 23.21 17.22
C PRO A 288 26.71 23.18 17.25
N VAL A 289 27.33 24.36 17.36
CA VAL A 289 28.79 24.51 17.36
C VAL A 289 29.46 23.88 18.59
N ASN A 290 28.77 23.90 19.73
CA ASN A 290 29.26 23.34 21.00
C ASN A 290 28.68 21.95 21.31
N GLY A 291 28.18 21.23 20.28
CA GLY A 291 27.49 19.96 20.44
C GLY A 291 26.02 20.12 20.84
N VAL A 292 25.28 19.03 20.79
CA VAL A 292 23.83 19.00 21.04
C VAL A 292 23.51 19.01 22.54
N PHE A 293 24.37 18.45 23.37
CA PHE A 293 24.13 18.29 24.81
C PHE A 293 25.00 19.23 25.66
N VAL A 294 24.50 19.63 26.81
CA VAL A 294 25.28 20.32 27.82
C VAL A 294 26.38 19.40 28.36
N GLU A 295 25.97 18.17 28.70
CA GLU A 295 26.86 17.05 29.04
C GLU A 295 26.49 15.91 28.09
N PRO A 296 27.41 15.50 27.23
CA PRO A 296 27.11 14.42 26.28
C PRO A 296 26.84 13.11 27.01
N PRO A 297 25.90 12.29 26.52
CA PRO A 297 25.68 10.96 27.05
C PRO A 297 26.94 10.09 26.87
N SER A 298 27.06 9.04 27.68
CA SER A 298 28.23 8.15 27.69
C SER A 298 28.47 7.46 26.35
N ASN A 299 27.44 7.31 25.52
CA ASN A 299 27.56 6.79 24.16
C ASN A 299 26.73 7.68 23.19
N PRO A 300 27.34 8.68 22.56
CA PRO A 300 26.68 9.52 21.57
C PRO A 300 26.62 8.88 20.17
N ASP A 301 27.33 7.76 19.95
CA ASP A 301 27.32 7.05 18.67
C ASP A 301 25.93 6.48 18.39
N GLY A 302 25.48 6.61 17.16
CA GLY A 302 24.15 6.17 16.77
C GLY A 302 22.99 7.03 17.31
N LEU A 303 23.26 8.26 17.77
CA LEU A 303 22.23 9.25 18.09
C LEU A 303 22.06 10.24 16.95
N VAL A 304 20.77 10.51 16.61
CA VAL A 304 20.38 11.44 15.55
C VAL A 304 19.47 12.50 16.14
N TYR A 305 19.79 13.77 15.87
CA TYR A 305 18.94 14.89 16.27
C TYR A 305 18.10 15.42 15.10
N VAL A 306 16.89 15.85 15.38
CA VAL A 306 16.00 16.50 14.43
C VAL A 306 16.48 17.93 14.20
N ARG A 307 17.09 18.20 13.05
CA ARG A 307 17.54 19.54 12.70
C ARG A 307 16.45 20.41 12.11
N SER A 308 15.56 19.80 11.33
CA SER A 308 14.44 20.54 10.77
C SER A 308 13.21 19.66 10.59
N LEU A 309 12.05 20.29 10.70
CA LEU A 309 10.73 19.71 10.45
C LEU A 309 10.00 20.57 9.44
N THR A 310 9.46 19.94 8.40
CA THR A 310 8.53 20.58 7.48
C THR A 310 7.12 20.23 7.90
N TYR A 311 6.31 21.25 8.09
CA TYR A 311 4.90 21.14 8.41
C TYR A 311 4.06 21.12 7.14
N GLY A 312 2.90 20.51 7.23
CA GLY A 312 1.96 20.39 6.13
C GLY A 312 0.80 19.48 6.47
N THR A 313 0.06 19.08 5.47
CA THR A 313 -1.04 18.11 5.60
C THR A 313 -0.85 17.00 4.58
N SER A 314 -1.39 15.83 4.89
CA SER A 314 -1.47 14.74 3.93
C SER A 314 -2.83 14.06 3.99
N ALA A 315 -3.24 13.51 2.87
CA ALA A 315 -4.40 12.64 2.76
C ALA A 315 -4.00 11.36 2.06
N TYR A 316 -4.57 10.26 2.52
CA TYR A 316 -4.58 8.99 1.82
C TYR A 316 -6.00 8.65 1.42
N PHE A 317 -6.17 8.03 0.29
CA PHE A 317 -7.47 7.57 -0.15
C PHE A 317 -7.37 6.24 -0.88
N ILE A 318 -8.42 5.44 -0.74
CA ILE A 318 -8.55 4.15 -1.41
C ILE A 318 -9.74 4.26 -2.35
N ILE A 319 -9.59 3.84 -3.58
CA ILE A 319 -10.65 3.85 -4.59
C ILE A 319 -10.90 2.43 -5.08
N ALA A 320 -12.15 2.01 -5.03
CA ALA A 320 -12.65 0.80 -5.65
C ALA A 320 -13.54 1.16 -6.85
N SER A 321 -13.24 0.66 -8.05
CA SER A 321 -13.88 1.10 -9.28
C SER A 321 -14.31 -0.04 -10.19
N LYS A 322 -15.40 0.18 -10.93
CA LYS A 322 -15.84 -0.68 -12.04
C LYS A 322 -15.08 -0.42 -13.35
N TYR A 323 -14.22 0.59 -13.37
CA TYR A 323 -13.36 0.95 -14.49
C TYR A 323 -11.95 0.42 -14.27
N GLN A 324 -11.18 0.33 -15.35
CA GLN A 324 -9.78 -0.06 -15.26
C GLN A 324 -8.95 1.03 -14.57
N TYR A 325 -7.85 0.63 -13.94
CA TYR A 325 -6.97 1.55 -13.21
C TYR A 325 -6.58 2.79 -14.01
N GLN A 326 -6.20 2.64 -15.28
CA GLN A 326 -5.80 3.76 -16.14
C GLN A 326 -6.95 4.75 -16.43
N GLU A 327 -8.19 4.28 -16.46
CA GLU A 327 -9.36 5.14 -16.60
C GLU A 327 -9.58 5.95 -15.32
N VAL A 328 -9.45 5.31 -14.15
CA VAL A 328 -9.54 5.96 -12.83
C VAL A 328 -8.43 7.00 -12.68
N LEU A 329 -7.19 6.64 -13.02
CA LEU A 329 -6.04 7.54 -12.95
C LEU A 329 -6.21 8.75 -13.87
N SER A 330 -6.72 8.54 -15.08
CA SER A 330 -7.03 9.63 -16.02
C SER A 330 -8.11 10.56 -15.48
N ALA A 331 -9.15 9.99 -14.85
CA ALA A 331 -10.22 10.77 -14.23
C ALA A 331 -9.73 11.62 -13.05
N LEU A 332 -8.78 11.09 -12.26
CA LEU A 332 -8.19 11.78 -11.13
C LEU A 332 -7.17 12.87 -11.54
N ARG A 333 -6.57 12.77 -12.72
CA ARG A 333 -5.64 13.82 -13.21
C ARG A 333 -6.29 15.18 -13.31
N GLY A 334 -7.56 15.24 -13.72
CA GLY A 334 -8.32 16.48 -13.84
C GLY A 334 -8.30 17.36 -12.57
N PRO A 335 -8.73 16.83 -11.40
CA PRO A 335 -8.74 17.57 -10.15
C PRO A 335 -7.38 18.11 -9.72
N PHE A 336 -6.28 17.44 -10.11
CA PHE A 336 -4.94 17.80 -9.67
C PHE A 336 -4.16 18.71 -10.65
N ILE A 337 -4.50 18.70 -11.97
CA ILE A 337 -3.65 19.32 -13.01
C ILE A 337 -4.30 20.51 -13.74
N GLU A 338 -5.54 20.89 -13.44
CA GLU A 338 -6.28 21.93 -14.19
C GLU A 338 -6.87 21.46 -15.54
N ASN A 339 -8.04 21.01 -15.54
CA ASN A 339 -9.09 21.04 -16.57
C ASN A 339 -10.04 19.87 -16.36
N TYR A 340 -11.06 20.14 -15.61
CA TYR A 340 -12.16 19.23 -15.35
C TYR A 340 -13.01 19.12 -16.62
N THR A 341 -12.76 18.15 -17.46
CA THR A 341 -13.72 17.81 -18.51
C THR A 341 -13.72 16.32 -18.78
N ASN A 342 -14.89 15.70 -18.65
CA ASN A 342 -15.33 14.39 -19.17
C ASN A 342 -15.13 13.11 -18.34
N HIS A 343 -14.61 13.14 -17.12
CA HIS A 343 -14.43 11.91 -16.34
C HIS A 343 -15.37 11.78 -15.13
N GLU A 344 -16.38 12.64 -15.01
CA GLU A 344 -17.34 12.59 -13.89
C GLU A 344 -18.04 11.23 -13.76
N GLU A 345 -18.27 10.52 -14.86
CA GLU A 345 -18.93 9.24 -14.83
C GLU A 345 -18.07 8.17 -14.14
N VAL A 346 -16.75 8.15 -14.42
CA VAL A 346 -15.81 7.21 -13.77
C VAL A 346 -15.82 7.44 -12.26
N LEU A 347 -15.70 8.69 -11.82
CA LEU A 347 -15.67 9.03 -10.40
C LEU A 347 -17.01 8.78 -9.71
N LYS A 348 -18.13 9.09 -10.35
CA LYS A 348 -19.49 8.83 -9.81
C LYS A 348 -19.78 7.34 -9.63
N ASN A 349 -19.17 6.47 -10.43
CA ASN A 349 -19.35 5.02 -10.37
C ASN A 349 -18.21 4.30 -9.63
N SER A 350 -17.37 5.06 -8.93
CA SER A 350 -16.31 4.54 -8.07
C SER A 350 -16.61 4.88 -6.61
N GLN A 351 -16.18 4.02 -5.72
CA GLN A 351 -16.22 4.28 -4.28
C GLN A 351 -14.87 4.83 -3.85
N ILE A 352 -14.88 5.76 -2.93
CA ILE A 352 -13.66 6.32 -2.33
C ILE A 352 -13.79 6.36 -0.82
N ILE A 353 -12.71 6.03 -0.14
CA ILE A 353 -12.48 6.36 1.26
C ILE A 353 -11.31 7.31 1.31
N LEU A 354 -11.52 8.48 1.86
CA LEU A 354 -10.52 9.50 2.10
C LEU A 354 -10.19 9.54 3.58
N LEU A 355 -8.91 9.41 3.92
CA LEU A 355 -8.40 9.57 5.28
C LEU A 355 -7.55 10.83 5.33
N THR A 356 -8.00 11.82 6.07
CA THR A 356 -7.24 13.04 6.37
C THR A 356 -6.97 13.12 7.86
N VAL A 357 -5.79 13.61 8.22
CA VAL A 357 -5.49 13.97 9.61
C VAL A 357 -5.58 15.48 9.70
N SER A 358 -6.53 15.95 10.47
CA SER A 358 -6.86 17.36 10.45
C SER A 358 -6.21 18.17 11.55
N ASP A 359 -5.81 17.57 12.68
CA ASP A 359 -5.41 18.39 13.80
C ASP A 359 -4.54 17.69 14.84
N ILE A 360 -4.19 18.45 15.85
CA ILE A 360 -3.52 18.08 17.09
C ILE A 360 -4.19 16.95 17.86
N ASN A 361 -5.52 16.81 17.75
CA ASN A 361 -6.24 15.75 18.44
C ASN A 361 -6.14 14.42 17.68
N GLN A 362 -5.50 14.45 16.50
CA GLN A 362 -5.13 13.28 15.69
C GLN A 362 -6.33 12.38 15.37
N THR A 363 -7.49 13.00 15.31
CA THR A 363 -8.69 12.34 14.85
C THR A 363 -8.62 12.28 13.33
N ALA A 364 -8.50 11.08 12.79
CA ALA A 364 -8.61 10.90 11.36
C ALA A 364 -10.04 11.23 10.93
N ASN A 365 -10.18 12.14 9.97
CA ASN A 365 -11.44 12.38 9.32
C ASN A 365 -11.58 11.42 8.14
N ILE A 366 -12.69 10.70 8.08
CA ILE A 366 -12.99 9.77 7.00
C ILE A 366 -14.06 10.42 6.11
N GLY A 367 -13.71 10.65 4.85
CA GLY A 367 -14.63 11.08 3.80
C GLY A 367 -14.98 9.90 2.88
N HIS A 368 -16.17 9.91 2.29
CA HIS A 368 -16.67 8.81 1.47
C HIS A 368 -17.06 9.26 0.05
N SER A 369 -16.66 10.46 -0.32
CA SER A 369 -17.02 11.02 -1.63
C SER A 369 -15.86 11.75 -2.29
N PHE A 370 -15.91 11.84 -3.61
CA PHE A 370 -14.97 12.69 -4.37
C PHE A 370 -15.18 14.18 -4.07
N ALA A 371 -16.35 14.58 -3.57
CA ALA A 371 -16.59 15.94 -3.08
C ALA A 371 -15.76 16.23 -1.81
N ASP A 372 -15.59 15.24 -0.92
CA ASP A 372 -14.73 15.37 0.26
C ASP A 372 -13.26 15.54 -0.16
N LEU A 373 -12.81 14.74 -1.14
CA LEU A 373 -11.46 14.89 -1.71
C LEU A 373 -11.28 16.29 -2.32
N GLN A 374 -12.25 16.77 -3.11
CA GLN A 374 -12.19 18.09 -3.70
C GLN A 374 -12.18 19.21 -2.64
N THR A 375 -12.95 19.04 -1.58
CA THR A 375 -12.96 19.98 -0.44
C THR A 375 -11.59 20.04 0.22
N TYR A 376 -10.98 18.89 0.46
CA TYR A 376 -9.62 18.84 1.00
C TYR A 376 -8.59 19.48 0.05
N LEU A 377 -8.65 19.20 -1.25
CA LEU A 377 -7.72 19.77 -2.23
C LEU A 377 -7.83 21.29 -2.34
N ASN A 378 -9.04 21.83 -2.25
CA ASN A 378 -9.27 23.27 -2.30
C ASN A 378 -8.84 24.01 -1.04
N ASN A 379 -8.86 23.32 0.10
CA ASN A 379 -8.53 23.93 1.39
C ASN A 379 -7.89 22.93 2.37
N PRO A 380 -6.66 22.50 2.11
CA PRO A 380 -5.99 21.45 2.89
C PRO A 380 -5.60 21.89 4.32
N PHE A 381 -5.70 23.19 4.64
CA PHE A 381 -5.34 23.78 5.93
C PHE A 381 -6.55 24.37 6.68
N MET A 382 -7.75 23.78 6.48
CA MET A 382 -9.03 24.32 6.98
C MET A 382 -9.21 24.27 8.49
N ASP A 383 -8.64 23.29 9.17
CA ASP A 383 -9.01 22.98 10.53
C ASP A 383 -8.05 23.55 11.57
N GLY A 384 -8.56 23.93 12.72
CA GLY A 384 -8.01 24.50 13.97
C GLY A 384 -6.51 24.77 14.12
N TYR A 385 -5.68 24.03 13.39
CA TYR A 385 -4.26 24.29 13.19
C TYR A 385 -3.99 24.46 11.72
N THR A 386 -4.09 25.67 11.26
CA THR A 386 -3.93 26.06 9.86
C THR A 386 -2.56 25.71 9.27
N TYR A 387 -1.57 25.37 10.07
CA TYR A 387 -0.22 25.01 9.61
C TYR A 387 0.00 23.51 9.40
N GLY A 388 -0.95 22.66 9.77
CA GLY A 388 -0.82 21.20 9.67
C GLY A 388 0.07 20.58 10.76
N TYR A 389 0.75 19.52 10.43
CA TYR A 389 1.61 18.73 11.32
C TYR A 389 2.93 18.37 10.64
N PRO A 390 3.96 17.88 11.36
CA PRO A 390 5.22 17.48 10.73
C PRO A 390 5.01 16.37 9.70
N ILE A 391 5.40 16.61 8.44
CA ILE A 391 5.27 15.67 7.33
C ILE A 391 6.61 15.18 6.81
N PHE A 392 7.67 15.96 7.01
CA PHE A 392 9.04 15.58 6.68
C PHE A 392 10.00 16.02 7.78
N CYS A 393 11.06 15.27 7.97
CA CYS A 393 12.15 15.64 8.88
C CYS A 393 13.51 15.48 8.22
N LYS A 394 14.51 16.25 8.72
CA LYS A 394 15.94 16.02 8.48
C LYS A 394 16.61 15.72 9.81
N GLY A 395 17.31 14.60 9.85
CA GLY A 395 18.14 14.19 10.98
C GLY A 395 19.63 14.41 10.71
N TYR A 396 20.38 14.67 11.77
CA TYR A 396 21.83 14.78 11.73
C TYR A 396 22.42 13.98 12.89
N TYR A 397 23.53 13.29 12.64
CA TYR A 397 24.23 12.58 13.71
C TYR A 397 24.77 13.53 14.76
N VAL A 398 24.57 13.20 16.02
CA VAL A 398 25.05 13.99 17.16
C VAL A 398 26.57 14.07 17.17
N LYS A 399 27.25 13.01 16.76
CA LYS A 399 28.70 12.85 16.81
C LYS A 399 29.47 13.85 15.96
N ASP A 400 29.01 14.09 14.73
CA ASP A 400 29.79 14.78 13.69
C ASP A 400 28.99 15.77 12.86
N ASN A 401 27.70 15.93 13.16
CA ASN A 401 26.76 16.72 12.39
C ASN A 401 26.62 16.32 10.92
N ASN A 402 26.94 15.08 10.57
CA ASN A 402 26.65 14.56 9.24
C ASN A 402 25.14 14.30 9.07
N LEU A 403 24.66 14.46 7.85
CA LEU A 403 23.28 14.20 7.52
C LEU A 403 22.97 12.70 7.74
N TYR A 404 21.89 12.41 8.47
CA TYR A 404 21.33 11.06 8.53
C TYR A 404 20.70 10.71 7.19
N VAL A 405 21.10 9.59 6.62
CA VAL A 405 20.54 9.02 5.40
C VAL A 405 20.07 7.62 5.73
N GLU A 406 18.77 7.38 5.56
CA GLU A 406 18.19 6.06 5.76
C GLU A 406 18.87 5.05 4.82
N GLN A 407 19.42 3.99 5.38
CA GLN A 407 19.93 2.86 4.60
C GLN A 407 18.70 2.01 4.23
N ARG A 408 18.30 2.05 2.96
CA ARG A 408 17.25 1.21 2.38
C ARG A 408 17.83 -0.10 1.88
#